data_72ee900de1a026843a07dc700adbf897
#
_entry.id   72ee900de1a026843a07dc700adbf897
#
_cell.length_a   1.000
_cell.length_b   1.000
_cell.length_c   1.000
_cell.angle_alpha   90.00
_cell.angle_beta   90.00
_cell.angle_gamma   90.00
#
_symmetry.space_group_name_H-M   'P 1'
#
loop_
_entity.id
_entity.type
_entity.pdbx_description
1 polymer ?
#
loop_
_entity_poly.entity_id
_entity_poly.type
_entity_poly.pdbx_seq_one_letter_code
_entity_poly.pdbx_strand_id
1 'polypeptide(L)'
;MSINFRFFRASGRAANGGSHYVRPVVNNVLTLNDLAARVESETSFSVSDVKGLVEAFQKYIAVELSLGHSVRIDGLGTFSSALSGKVERSKEGRLRLRRPRVRTVNFRPAVALMRRFGETTFRAEAGAPLTYANPPRDELLEKLRDLGTQQTCFLASDVM
;
A
#
# COMPACT_ATOMS: atom_id res chain seq x y z
N MET A 1 -3.55 -17.33 16.13
CA MET A 1 -2.53 -16.48 15.41
C MET A 1 -2.34 -15.20 16.19
N SER A 2 -1.11 -14.65 16.29
CA SER A 2 -0.85 -13.44 17.08
C SER A 2 -0.12 -12.39 16.26
N ILE A 3 -0.56 -11.14 16.37
CA ILE A 3 0.11 -9.99 15.77
C ILE A 3 0.84 -9.24 16.89
N ASN A 4 2.15 -9.10 16.76
CA ASN A 4 2.93 -8.27 17.66
C ASN A 4 2.80 -6.81 17.24
N PHE A 5 2.73 -5.90 18.20
CA PHE A 5 2.65 -4.47 17.94
C PHE A 5 3.54 -3.68 18.91
N ARG A 6 3.91 -2.46 18.49
CA ARG A 6 4.66 -1.50 19.32
C ARG A 6 3.92 -0.17 19.40
N PHE A 7 4.14 0.51 20.52
CA PHE A 7 3.71 1.88 20.71
C PHE A 7 4.74 2.85 20.15
N PHE A 8 4.27 3.89 19.48
CA PHE A 8 5.07 4.98 18.98
C PHE A 8 4.54 6.30 19.52
N ARG A 9 5.43 7.23 19.81
CA ARG A 9 5.08 8.59 20.21
C ARG A 9 4.89 9.43 18.95
N ALA A 10 3.76 10.14 18.84
CA ALA A 10 3.56 11.08 17.75
C ALA A 10 4.52 12.27 17.91
N SER A 11 5.16 12.70 16.82
CA SER A 11 6.01 13.88 16.75
C SER A 11 5.31 15.00 15.96
N GLY A 12 5.66 16.27 16.24
CA GLY A 12 5.12 17.42 15.53
C GLY A 12 3.79 17.96 16.10
N ARG A 13 3.02 18.67 15.27
CA ARG A 13 1.74 19.31 15.68
C ARG A 13 0.70 18.34 16.27
N ALA A 14 0.79 17.06 15.94
CA ALA A 14 -0.04 16.02 16.55
C ALA A 14 0.39 15.65 17.99
N ALA A 15 1.52 16.16 18.47
CA ALA A 15 2.10 15.86 19.79
C ALA A 15 1.51 16.70 20.94
N ASN A 16 0.53 17.58 20.69
CA ASN A 16 -0.16 18.32 21.73
C ASN A 16 -0.95 17.32 22.59
N GLY A 17 -0.35 16.93 23.72
CA GLY A 17 -0.98 16.03 24.69
C GLY A 17 -0.40 14.61 24.76
N GLY A 18 0.77 14.32 24.17
CA GLY A 18 1.41 13.01 24.32
C GLY A 18 0.68 11.87 23.61
N SER A 19 0.13 12.15 22.44
CA SER A 19 -0.61 11.14 21.68
C SER A 19 0.34 10.01 21.21
N HIS A 20 -0.07 8.78 21.50
CA HIS A 20 0.62 7.57 21.08
C HIS A 20 -0.20 6.89 19.97
N TYR A 21 0.47 6.22 19.06
CA TYR A 21 -0.15 5.39 18.06
C TYR A 21 0.49 4.01 18.04
N VAL A 22 -0.24 3.05 17.50
CA VAL A 22 0.17 1.64 17.48
C VAL A 22 0.50 1.25 16.05
N ARG A 23 1.59 0.50 15.87
CA ARG A 23 1.92 -0.13 14.59
C ARG A 23 2.19 -1.62 14.79
N PRO A 24 1.75 -2.46 13.85
CA PRO A 24 2.15 -3.86 13.87
C PRO A 24 3.64 -3.97 13.60
N VAL A 25 4.26 -4.97 14.23
CA VAL A 25 5.63 -5.37 13.92
C VAL A 25 5.57 -6.33 12.75
N VAL A 26 6.17 -5.93 11.64
CA VAL A 26 6.27 -6.79 10.45
C VAL A 26 7.45 -7.74 10.65
N ASN A 27 7.17 -9.01 10.87
CA ASN A 27 8.20 -10.01 11.09
C ASN A 27 8.84 -10.48 9.78
N ASN A 28 8.03 -10.59 8.70
CA ASN A 28 8.48 -11.06 7.41
C ASN A 28 7.57 -10.52 6.30
N VAL A 29 8.11 -10.39 5.10
CA VAL A 29 7.37 -10.09 3.88
C VAL A 29 7.30 -11.34 3.04
N LEU A 30 6.12 -11.94 2.96
CA LEU A 30 5.88 -13.10 2.09
C LEU A 30 5.75 -12.64 0.65
N THR A 31 6.43 -13.34 -0.24
CA THR A 31 6.38 -13.10 -1.69
C THR A 31 5.24 -13.88 -2.35
N LEU A 32 4.97 -13.58 -3.62
CA LEU A 32 4.04 -14.38 -4.43
C LEU A 32 4.49 -15.84 -4.51
N ASN A 33 5.80 -16.12 -4.55
CA ASN A 33 6.33 -17.49 -4.56
C ASN A 33 5.94 -18.24 -3.28
N ASP A 34 6.07 -17.61 -2.12
CA ASP A 34 5.75 -18.23 -0.84
C ASP A 34 4.25 -18.54 -0.73
N LEU A 35 3.40 -17.64 -1.24
CA LEU A 35 1.95 -17.86 -1.29
C LEU A 35 1.59 -18.94 -2.30
N ALA A 36 2.19 -18.92 -3.49
CA ALA A 36 1.95 -19.92 -4.54
C ALA A 36 2.33 -21.33 -4.09
N ALA A 37 3.47 -21.49 -3.40
CA ALA A 37 3.88 -22.78 -2.84
C ALA A 37 2.88 -23.32 -1.80
N ARG A 38 2.25 -22.45 -1.00
CA ARG A 38 1.18 -22.86 -0.08
C ARG A 38 -0.08 -23.29 -0.82
N VAL A 39 -0.48 -22.55 -1.87
CA VAL A 39 -1.64 -22.92 -2.69
C VAL A 39 -1.40 -24.25 -3.37
N GLU A 40 -0.21 -24.50 -3.93
CA GLU A 40 0.15 -25.78 -4.54
C GLU A 40 0.09 -26.95 -3.54
N SER A 41 0.48 -26.73 -2.28
CA SER A 41 0.40 -27.77 -1.24
C SER A 41 -1.03 -28.11 -0.81
N GLU A 42 -1.99 -27.23 -1.03
CA GLU A 42 -3.38 -27.37 -0.58
C GLU A 42 -4.37 -27.62 -1.74
N THR A 43 -3.94 -27.43 -2.99
CA THR A 43 -4.80 -27.49 -4.17
C THR A 43 -4.10 -28.20 -5.34
N SER A 44 -4.80 -28.35 -6.45
CA SER A 44 -4.25 -28.88 -7.70
C SER A 44 -3.56 -27.81 -8.58
N PHE A 45 -3.52 -26.54 -8.14
CA PHE A 45 -2.84 -25.48 -8.88
C PHE A 45 -1.34 -25.56 -8.65
N SER A 46 -0.56 -25.49 -9.72
CA SER A 46 0.89 -25.35 -9.64
C SER A 46 1.30 -23.92 -9.28
N VAL A 47 2.53 -23.74 -8.80
CA VAL A 47 3.12 -22.41 -8.59
C VAL A 47 3.02 -21.54 -9.86
N SER A 48 3.18 -22.13 -11.04
CA SER A 48 3.11 -21.43 -12.32
C SER A 48 1.71 -20.95 -12.63
N ASP A 49 0.67 -21.74 -12.32
CA ASP A 49 -0.72 -21.37 -12.54
C ASP A 49 -1.10 -20.16 -11.66
N VAL A 50 -0.69 -20.19 -10.39
CA VAL A 50 -0.96 -19.08 -9.46
C VAL A 50 -0.29 -17.79 -9.94
N LYS A 51 0.96 -17.86 -10.40
CA LYS A 51 1.70 -16.71 -10.95
C LYS A 51 1.01 -16.16 -12.19
N GLY A 52 0.66 -17.03 -13.13
CA GLY A 52 -0.05 -16.63 -14.35
C GLY A 52 -1.39 -15.97 -14.08
N LEU A 53 -2.15 -16.48 -13.10
CA LEU A 53 -3.41 -15.88 -12.68
C LEU A 53 -3.23 -14.48 -12.09
N VAL A 54 -2.23 -14.30 -11.22
CA VAL A 54 -1.95 -12.97 -10.61
C VAL A 54 -1.50 -11.98 -11.67
N GLU A 55 -0.67 -12.40 -12.63
CA GLU A 55 -0.24 -11.56 -13.77
C GLU A 55 -1.43 -11.15 -14.65
N ALA A 56 -2.33 -12.09 -14.95
CA ALA A 56 -3.56 -11.79 -15.67
C ALA A 56 -4.44 -10.78 -14.91
N PHE A 57 -4.61 -10.95 -13.60
CA PHE A 57 -5.35 -10.00 -12.78
C PHE A 57 -4.72 -8.61 -12.81
N GLN A 58 -3.40 -8.50 -12.65
CA GLN A 58 -2.69 -7.24 -12.73
C GLN A 58 -2.97 -6.51 -14.05
N LYS A 59 -2.86 -7.24 -15.17
CA LYS A 59 -3.12 -6.70 -16.51
C LYS A 59 -4.55 -6.19 -16.66
N TYR A 60 -5.54 -7.03 -16.35
CA TYR A 60 -6.94 -6.68 -16.57
C TYR A 60 -7.44 -5.63 -15.58
N ILE A 61 -7.02 -5.67 -14.32
CA ILE A 61 -7.34 -4.63 -13.35
C ILE A 61 -6.81 -3.27 -13.84
N ALA A 62 -5.57 -3.21 -14.35
CA ALA A 62 -5.00 -1.97 -14.87
C ALA A 62 -5.79 -1.43 -16.06
N VAL A 63 -6.22 -2.29 -16.98
CA VAL A 63 -7.05 -1.89 -18.14
C VAL A 63 -8.38 -1.31 -17.67
N GLU A 64 -9.11 -2.02 -16.81
CA GLU A 64 -10.43 -1.59 -16.33
C GLU A 64 -10.36 -0.29 -15.53
N LEU A 65 -9.35 -0.13 -14.69
CA LEU A 65 -9.14 1.12 -13.95
C LEU A 65 -8.79 2.28 -14.88
N SER A 66 -8.11 2.04 -15.99
CA SER A 66 -7.80 3.07 -17.02
C SER A 66 -9.05 3.53 -17.74
N LEU A 67 -10.03 2.65 -17.93
CA LEU A 67 -11.35 2.95 -18.49
C LEU A 67 -12.29 3.67 -17.51
N GLY A 68 -11.82 3.90 -16.26
CA GLY A 68 -12.60 4.55 -15.20
C GLY A 68 -13.51 3.60 -14.43
N HIS A 69 -13.40 2.30 -14.64
CA HIS A 69 -14.15 1.31 -13.89
C HIS A 69 -13.51 1.04 -12.52
N SER A 70 -14.29 0.55 -11.57
CA SER A 70 -13.80 -0.09 -10.34
C SER A 70 -13.86 -1.60 -10.53
N VAL A 71 -12.84 -2.32 -10.05
CA VAL A 71 -12.79 -3.78 -10.15
C VAL A 71 -13.01 -4.38 -8.77
N ARG A 72 -14.07 -5.16 -8.65
CA ARG A 72 -14.39 -5.91 -7.44
C ARG A 72 -14.05 -7.38 -7.62
N ILE A 73 -13.26 -7.92 -6.70
CA ILE A 73 -12.99 -9.34 -6.57
C ILE A 73 -13.69 -9.82 -5.31
N ASP A 74 -14.72 -10.66 -5.47
CA ASP A 74 -15.52 -11.13 -4.37
C ASP A 74 -14.67 -11.92 -3.36
N GLY A 75 -14.89 -11.64 -2.09
CA GLY A 75 -14.09 -12.20 -1.00
C GLY A 75 -12.77 -11.49 -0.74
N LEU A 76 -12.16 -10.83 -1.75
CA LEU A 76 -10.89 -10.11 -1.60
C LEU A 76 -11.12 -8.62 -1.32
N GLY A 77 -11.73 -7.90 -2.25
CA GLY A 77 -11.94 -6.45 -2.11
C GLY A 77 -12.20 -5.74 -3.44
N THR A 78 -12.13 -4.41 -3.39
CA THR A 78 -12.40 -3.55 -4.53
C THR A 78 -11.20 -2.65 -4.79
N PHE A 79 -10.78 -2.59 -6.05
CA PHE A 79 -9.76 -1.69 -6.58
C PHE A 79 -10.43 -0.49 -7.24
N SER A 80 -9.88 0.71 -7.06
CA SER A 80 -10.36 1.94 -7.69
C SER A 80 -9.19 2.89 -7.94
N SER A 81 -9.29 3.67 -9.02
CA SER A 81 -8.29 4.69 -9.33
C SER A 81 -8.54 5.97 -8.51
N ALA A 82 -7.47 6.59 -8.02
CA ALA A 82 -7.50 7.93 -7.46
C ALA A 82 -6.78 8.90 -8.39
N LEU A 83 -7.46 9.98 -8.74
CA LEU A 83 -6.92 11.01 -9.62
C LEU A 83 -6.28 12.14 -8.83
N SER A 84 -5.29 12.77 -9.43
CA SER A 84 -4.72 14.04 -8.97
C SER A 84 -4.59 15.01 -10.16
N GLY A 85 -4.52 16.29 -9.83
CA GLY A 85 -4.38 17.36 -10.82
C GLY A 85 -4.61 18.71 -10.15
N LYS A 86 -4.37 19.80 -10.88
CA LYS A 86 -4.64 21.14 -10.39
C LYS A 86 -6.07 21.53 -10.73
N VAL A 87 -6.90 21.77 -9.73
CA VAL A 87 -8.25 22.28 -9.93
C VAL A 87 -8.18 23.80 -10.14
N GLU A 88 -8.67 24.28 -11.25
CA GLU A 88 -8.77 25.70 -11.58
C GLU A 88 -10.23 26.06 -11.84
N ARG A 89 -10.60 27.28 -11.46
CA ARG A 89 -11.92 27.84 -11.79
C ARG A 89 -11.80 28.72 -13.03
N SER A 90 -12.62 28.42 -14.04
CA SER A 90 -12.76 29.26 -15.23
C SER A 90 -13.35 30.62 -14.87
N LYS A 91 -13.18 31.64 -15.74
CA LYS A 91 -13.83 32.96 -15.62
C LYS A 91 -15.36 32.85 -15.51
N GLU A 92 -15.95 31.80 -16.07
CA GLU A 92 -17.38 31.48 -16.03
C GLU A 92 -17.80 30.70 -14.76
N GLY A 93 -16.89 30.54 -13.78
CA GLY A 93 -17.16 29.82 -12.55
C GLY A 93 -17.08 28.28 -12.63
N ARG A 94 -16.85 27.70 -13.80
CA ARG A 94 -16.75 26.25 -14.00
C ARG A 94 -15.40 25.71 -13.50
N LEU A 95 -15.44 24.56 -12.83
CA LEU A 95 -14.24 23.86 -12.38
C LEU A 95 -13.64 23.06 -13.54
N ARG A 96 -12.32 23.14 -13.68
CA ARG A 96 -11.52 22.36 -14.63
C ARG A 96 -10.35 21.70 -13.91
N LEU A 97 -10.09 20.43 -14.24
CA LEU A 97 -8.92 19.71 -13.75
C LEU A 97 -7.81 19.85 -14.81
N ARG A 98 -6.71 20.51 -14.45
CA ARG A 98 -5.52 20.61 -15.32
C ARG A 98 -4.53 19.50 -14.97
N ARG A 99 -3.92 18.93 -16.02
CA ARG A 99 -2.95 17.83 -15.93
C ARG A 99 -3.48 16.69 -15.05
N PRO A 100 -4.63 16.09 -15.38
CA PRO A 100 -5.13 14.94 -14.67
C PRO A 100 -4.14 13.79 -14.80
N ARG A 101 -3.90 13.08 -13.70
CA ARG A 101 -3.10 11.87 -13.68
C ARG A 101 -3.63 10.91 -12.63
N VAL A 102 -3.42 9.62 -12.85
CA VAL A 102 -3.66 8.62 -11.81
C VAL A 102 -2.60 8.82 -10.73
N ARG A 103 -3.04 9.07 -9.50
CA ARG A 103 -2.16 9.25 -8.34
C ARG A 103 -1.80 7.91 -7.73
N THR A 104 -2.79 7.05 -7.56
CA THR A 104 -2.65 5.75 -6.93
C THR A 104 -3.84 4.86 -7.24
N VAL A 105 -3.68 3.58 -7.00
CA VAL A 105 -4.77 2.62 -6.93
C VAL A 105 -5.13 2.40 -5.47
N ASN A 106 -6.38 2.64 -5.12
CA ASN A 106 -6.91 2.35 -3.79
C ASN A 106 -7.41 0.92 -3.76
N PHE A 107 -7.14 0.23 -2.67
CA PHE A 107 -7.70 -1.07 -2.37
C PHE A 107 -8.57 -0.98 -1.11
N ARG A 108 -9.82 -1.42 -1.22
CA ARG A 108 -10.76 -1.55 -0.10
C ARG A 108 -11.05 -3.03 0.13
N PRO A 109 -10.60 -3.62 1.23
CA PRO A 109 -10.81 -5.03 1.52
C PRO A 109 -12.30 -5.36 1.66
N ALA A 110 -12.67 -6.57 1.26
CA ALA A 110 -14.01 -7.10 1.47
C ALA A 110 -14.24 -7.43 2.95
N VAL A 111 -15.50 -7.33 3.39
CA VAL A 111 -15.89 -7.69 4.76
C VAL A 111 -15.53 -9.16 5.06
N ALA A 112 -15.67 -10.05 4.08
CA ALA A 112 -15.29 -11.45 4.22
C ALA A 112 -13.80 -11.63 4.55
N LEU A 113 -12.92 -10.85 3.90
CA LEU A 113 -11.50 -10.85 4.22
C LEU A 113 -11.24 -10.34 5.64
N MET A 114 -11.89 -9.23 6.02
CA MET A 114 -11.71 -8.64 7.34
C MET A 114 -12.20 -9.55 8.47
N ARG A 115 -13.29 -10.29 8.25
CA ARG A 115 -13.81 -11.26 9.24
C ARG A 115 -12.82 -12.37 9.58
N ARG A 116 -11.92 -12.75 8.65
CA ARG A 116 -10.88 -13.76 8.91
C ARG A 116 -9.85 -13.33 9.95
N PHE A 117 -9.77 -12.03 10.27
CA PHE A 117 -8.92 -11.50 11.35
C PHE A 117 -9.60 -11.54 12.74
N GLY A 118 -10.88 -11.92 12.84
CA GLY A 118 -11.65 -11.89 14.09
C GLY A 118 -11.08 -12.76 15.22
N GLU A 119 -10.34 -13.81 14.91
CA GLU A 119 -9.68 -14.69 15.87
C GLU A 119 -8.22 -14.35 16.15
N THR A 120 -7.75 -13.20 15.64
CA THR A 120 -6.36 -12.77 15.81
C THR A 120 -6.16 -12.19 17.20
N THR A 121 -5.19 -12.70 17.95
CA THR A 121 -4.75 -12.12 19.21
C THR A 121 -3.67 -11.08 18.98
N PHE A 122 -3.52 -10.16 19.94
CA PHE A 122 -2.54 -9.07 19.85
C PHE A 122 -1.62 -9.11 21.05
N ARG A 123 -0.32 -8.98 20.80
CA ARG A 123 0.71 -8.96 21.86
C ARG A 123 1.56 -7.69 21.72
N ALA A 124 1.61 -6.90 22.78
CA ALA A 124 2.54 -5.78 22.85
C ALA A 124 3.97 -6.29 22.99
N GLU A 125 4.88 -5.80 22.17
CA GLU A 125 6.31 -6.02 22.41
C GLU A 125 6.77 -5.16 23.59
N ALA A 126 7.55 -5.76 24.48
CA ALA A 126 8.14 -5.07 25.62
C ALA A 126 9.14 -4.02 25.13
N GLY A 127 9.04 -2.80 25.67
CA GLY A 127 9.95 -1.69 25.37
C GLY A 127 9.27 -0.34 25.56
N ALA A 128 10.08 0.70 25.76
CA ALA A 128 9.58 2.07 25.81
C ALA A 128 8.98 2.46 24.45
N PRO A 129 7.98 3.37 24.41
CA PRO A 129 7.44 3.87 23.17
C PRO A 129 8.56 4.48 22.29
N LEU A 130 8.68 3.99 21.06
CA LEU A 130 9.67 4.51 20.13
C LEU A 130 9.23 5.91 19.66
N THR A 131 10.16 6.86 19.74
CA THR A 131 9.96 8.16 19.09
C THR A 131 10.37 8.00 17.63
N TYR A 132 9.44 8.22 16.72
CA TYR A 132 9.78 8.32 15.31
C TYR A 132 10.38 9.71 15.12
N ALA A 133 11.70 9.80 15.23
CA ALA A 133 12.40 10.97 14.72
C ALA A 133 12.29 10.92 13.21
N ASN A 134 11.55 11.84 12.59
CA ASN A 134 11.73 12.08 11.16
C ASN A 134 13.20 12.45 10.98
N PRO A 135 13.99 11.68 10.26
CA PRO A 135 15.35 12.07 9.98
C PRO A 135 15.32 13.46 9.32
N PRO A 136 16.28 14.34 9.59
CA PRO A 136 16.37 15.63 8.94
C PRO A 136 16.31 15.41 7.41
N ARG A 137 15.73 16.38 6.72
CA ARG A 137 15.47 16.28 5.27
C ARG A 137 16.73 15.88 4.48
N ASP A 138 17.88 16.33 4.94
CA ASP A 138 19.17 16.06 4.30
C ASP A 138 19.57 14.58 4.45
N GLU A 139 19.35 13.97 5.60
CA GLU A 139 19.59 12.54 5.84
C GLU A 139 18.61 11.64 5.04
N LEU A 140 17.37 12.09 4.86
CA LEU A 140 16.40 11.43 3.98
C LEU A 140 16.83 11.49 2.52
N LEU A 141 17.34 12.64 2.06
CA LEU A 141 17.82 12.80 0.70
C LEU A 141 19.09 11.97 0.44
N GLU A 142 19.96 11.84 1.43
CA GLU A 142 21.15 11.02 1.34
C GLU A 142 20.79 9.52 1.25
N LYS A 143 19.92 9.04 2.13
CA LYS A 143 19.39 7.66 2.07
C LYS A 143 18.64 7.36 0.78
N LEU A 144 17.91 8.33 0.23
CA LEU A 144 17.23 8.17 -1.06
C LEU A 144 18.23 8.13 -2.24
N ARG A 145 19.34 8.86 -2.16
CA ARG A 145 20.44 8.80 -3.14
C ARG A 145 21.12 7.42 -3.09
N ASP A 146 21.43 6.92 -1.91
CA ASP A 146 22.06 5.61 -1.72
C ASP A 146 21.19 4.47 -2.21
N LEU A 147 19.88 4.54 -1.95
CA LEU A 147 18.90 3.59 -2.49
C LEU A 147 18.75 3.69 -4.02
N GLY A 148 18.82 4.92 -4.57
CA GLY A 148 18.77 5.18 -6.01
C GLY A 148 20.02 4.68 -6.76
N THR A 149 21.17 4.59 -6.10
CA THR A 149 22.39 4.00 -6.67
C THR A 149 22.44 2.48 -6.60
N GLN A 150 21.68 1.86 -5.69
CA GLN A 150 21.62 0.40 -5.54
C GLN A 150 20.45 -0.26 -6.29
N GLN A 151 19.42 0.50 -6.60
CA GLN A 151 18.30 0.06 -7.43
C GLN A 151 18.14 1.06 -8.56
N THR A 152 18.17 0.61 -9.81
CA THR A 152 17.69 1.37 -10.97
C THR A 152 16.19 1.64 -10.77
N CYS A 153 15.86 2.60 -9.94
CA CYS A 153 14.52 3.16 -9.88
C CYS A 153 14.31 3.93 -11.19
N PHE A 154 13.48 3.40 -12.06
CA PHE A 154 12.90 4.17 -13.15
C PHE A 154 12.18 5.38 -12.55
N LEU A 155 12.83 6.52 -12.58
CA LEU A 155 12.17 7.78 -12.28
C LEU A 155 11.17 8.05 -13.41
N ALA A 156 9.97 8.45 -13.04
CA ALA A 156 8.87 8.77 -13.96
C ALA A 156 9.16 9.95 -14.91
N SER A 157 10.39 10.38 -15.03
CA SER A 157 10.90 11.40 -15.98
C SER A 157 11.34 10.83 -17.32
N ASP A 158 11.46 9.52 -17.49
CA ASP A 158 11.99 8.89 -18.71
C ASP A 158 10.90 8.36 -19.65
N VAL A 159 9.64 8.74 -19.43
CA VAL A 159 8.55 8.47 -20.38
C VAL A 159 8.10 9.79 -20.96
N MET A 160 8.78 10.19 -22.03
CA MET A 160 8.20 11.07 -23.06
C MET A 160 7.44 10.23 -24.07
#